data_d0c1c3c31b486d6f643d77b5c64aebf2
#
_entry.id   d0c1c3c31b486d6f643d77b5c64aebf2
#
_cell.length_a   1.000
_cell.length_b   1.000
_cell.length_c   1.000
_cell.angle_alpha   90.00
_cell.angle_beta   90.00
_cell.angle_gamma   90.00
#
_symmetry.space_group_name_H-M   'P 1'
#
loop_
_entity.id
_entity.type
_entity.pdbx_description
1 polymer ?
#
loop_
_entity_poly.entity_id
_entity_poly.type
_entity_poly.pdbx_seq_one_letter_code
_entity_poly.pdbx_strand_id
1 'polypeptide(L)'
;MRKRTIGILLGMAVLAFASGRVSTAIDSVYAAEESDTSDDEEDEDEEETGDEMKLTSIQSITDFMTCAGRTLPDNIRLWARRNLAVARSHEVSPEERRHAQRALSIMMNIQWKSNYFEAIDPVEARKILDEELYGMEKVKQRIMETIIQINRTHTLPAYGLLLVGPAGTGKSQIAYAVARILKLPWTTLDMSSINDPEQLTGSSRIYANAKPGIIMEAFSMAGESNLVFIINELDKAASGKGNGNPADVLLTLLDNLGFTDNYMECMVPTVGVYPIATANNKADISAPILSRFAVIDIPDYTSEEKKIIFSRFALPKVLKRIGLHQGECVVTEDGLDAIVEQFKHTSGIRDLEQAAEHLAANALYQIEVDHVPSVTFDAENVKKLFV
;
A
#
# COMPACT_ATOMS: atom_id res chain seq x y z
N MET A 1 -10.18 -3.19 -43.42
CA MET A 1 -10.11 -3.97 -42.17
C MET A 1 -9.44 -3.25 -41.00
N ARG A 2 -8.34 -2.48 -41.18
CA ARG A 2 -7.62 -1.78 -40.07
C ARG A 2 -8.44 -0.77 -39.25
N LYS A 3 -9.39 -0.04 -39.81
CA LYS A 3 -10.21 0.94 -39.08
C LYS A 3 -11.27 0.35 -38.15
N ARG A 4 -11.69 -0.91 -38.38
CA ARG A 4 -12.67 -1.57 -37.49
C ARG A 4 -12.03 -2.17 -36.24
N THR A 5 -10.79 -2.62 -36.31
CA THR A 5 -10.04 -3.20 -35.18
C THR A 5 -9.69 -2.11 -34.15
N ILE A 6 -9.30 -0.89 -34.60
CA ILE A 6 -9.00 0.23 -33.72
C ILE A 6 -10.26 0.73 -32.97
N GLY A 7 -11.41 0.73 -33.63
CA GLY A 7 -12.68 1.09 -33.02
C GLY A 7 -13.15 0.12 -31.93
N ILE A 8 -12.83 -1.16 -32.08
CA ILE A 8 -13.16 -2.21 -31.09
C ILE A 8 -12.23 -2.11 -29.87
N LEU A 9 -10.94 -1.85 -30.07
CA LEU A 9 -9.99 -1.62 -28.95
C LEU A 9 -10.32 -0.37 -28.15
N LEU A 10 -10.71 0.73 -28.79
CA LEU A 10 -11.14 1.95 -28.09
C LEU A 10 -12.49 1.75 -27.37
N GLY A 11 -13.41 1.01 -27.97
CA GLY A 11 -14.71 0.68 -27.36
C GLY A 11 -14.59 -0.26 -26.15
N MET A 12 -13.65 -1.21 -26.18
CA MET A 12 -13.39 -2.12 -25.07
C MET A 12 -12.68 -1.41 -23.91
N ALA A 13 -11.72 -0.53 -24.19
CA ALA A 13 -11.07 0.28 -23.17
C ALA A 13 -12.08 1.17 -22.41
N VAL A 14 -13.01 1.83 -23.13
CA VAL A 14 -14.06 2.67 -22.53
C VAL A 14 -15.10 1.85 -21.77
N LEU A 15 -15.43 0.63 -22.21
CA LEU A 15 -16.40 -0.25 -21.54
C LEU A 15 -15.80 -0.97 -20.32
N ALA A 16 -14.50 -1.25 -20.29
CA ALA A 16 -13.82 -1.79 -19.12
C ALA A 16 -13.75 -0.77 -17.97
N PHE A 17 -13.66 0.51 -18.29
CA PHE A 17 -13.67 1.61 -17.31
C PHE A 17 -15.08 1.94 -16.76
N ALA A 18 -16.14 1.59 -17.48
CA ALA A 18 -17.52 1.85 -17.05
C ALA A 18 -18.12 0.76 -16.15
N SER A 19 -17.50 -0.40 -16.04
CA SER A 19 -18.05 -1.58 -15.33
C SER A 19 -17.36 -1.93 -14.03
N GLY A 20 -16.96 -0.96 -13.21
CA GLY A 20 -16.76 -1.13 -11.76
C GLY A 20 -16.00 -2.38 -11.24
N ARG A 21 -15.13 -3.03 -12.02
CA ARG A 21 -14.37 -4.20 -11.58
C ARG A 21 -13.02 -3.83 -10.93
N VAL A 22 -13.06 -2.94 -9.95
CA VAL A 22 -11.88 -2.64 -9.10
C VAL A 22 -11.83 -3.54 -7.87
N SER A 23 -12.93 -4.29 -7.58
CA SER A 23 -13.03 -5.10 -6.36
C SER A 23 -12.14 -6.35 -6.34
N THR A 24 -11.80 -6.94 -7.47
CA THR A 24 -11.07 -8.21 -7.51
C THR A 24 -9.56 -8.08 -7.39
N ALA A 25 -8.98 -6.93 -7.69
CA ALA A 25 -7.54 -6.70 -7.53
C ALA A 25 -7.14 -6.45 -6.06
N ILE A 26 -8.06 -5.95 -5.23
CA ILE A 26 -7.83 -5.71 -3.81
C ILE A 26 -7.79 -7.03 -3.03
N ASP A 27 -8.65 -7.98 -3.38
CA ASP A 27 -8.70 -9.29 -2.71
C ASP A 27 -7.47 -10.16 -3.04
N SER A 28 -6.85 -10.00 -4.23
CA SER A 28 -5.66 -10.75 -4.61
C SER A 28 -4.37 -10.26 -3.94
N VAL A 29 -4.28 -8.99 -3.56
CA VAL A 29 -3.11 -8.44 -2.86
C VAL A 29 -3.09 -8.86 -1.38
N TYR A 30 -4.26 -9.03 -0.75
CA TYR A 30 -4.36 -9.61 0.60
C TYR A 30 -3.95 -11.11 0.65
N ALA A 31 -3.99 -11.82 -0.49
CA ALA A 31 -3.58 -13.22 -0.59
C ALA A 31 -2.06 -13.38 -0.90
N ALA A 32 -1.40 -12.36 -1.42
CA ALA A 32 0.01 -12.46 -1.86
C ALA A 32 1.05 -12.30 -0.72
N GLU A 33 0.67 -11.78 0.45
CA GLU A 33 1.56 -11.75 1.62
C GLU A 33 1.61 -13.08 2.40
N GLU A 34 0.82 -14.09 2.03
CA GLU A 34 0.72 -15.36 2.75
C GLU A 34 1.32 -16.60 2.03
N SER A 35 2.00 -16.45 0.87
CA SER A 35 2.56 -17.61 0.17
C SER A 35 4.06 -17.50 -0.09
N ASP A 36 4.85 -17.69 0.95
CA ASP A 36 6.21 -18.20 0.80
C ASP A 36 6.26 -19.57 1.49
N THR A 37 5.97 -20.60 0.75
CA THR A 37 6.43 -21.98 0.77
C THR A 37 5.41 -22.93 0.15
N SER A 38 5.65 -23.41 -1.06
CA SER A 38 5.69 -24.81 -1.46
C SER A 38 5.64 -24.93 -2.97
N ASP A 39 6.65 -25.58 -3.51
CA ASP A 39 6.68 -26.13 -4.86
C ASP A 39 5.46 -27.03 -5.07
N ASP A 40 4.72 -26.78 -6.15
CA ASP A 40 4.16 -27.80 -7.02
C ASP A 40 3.65 -27.15 -8.31
N GLU A 41 4.10 -27.72 -9.42
CA GLU A 41 3.78 -27.41 -10.80
C GLU A 41 2.27 -27.62 -11.09
N GLU A 42 1.76 -26.84 -12.02
CA GLU A 42 0.48 -26.89 -12.75
C GLU A 42 -0.50 -25.78 -12.38
N ASP A 43 -0.43 -24.70 -13.17
CA ASP A 43 -1.55 -23.96 -13.80
C ASP A 43 -1.02 -22.72 -14.52
N GLU A 44 -0.52 -22.93 -15.76
CA GLU A 44 -0.01 -21.85 -16.65
C GLU A 44 -1.10 -21.04 -17.38
N ASP A 45 -2.40 -21.20 -17.10
CA ASP A 45 -3.45 -20.71 -18.01
C ASP A 45 -4.25 -19.47 -17.56
N GLU A 46 -4.02 -18.87 -16.37
CA GLU A 46 -4.81 -17.71 -15.91
C GLU A 46 -4.06 -16.36 -15.84
N GLU A 47 -2.74 -16.30 -16.02
CA GLU A 47 -1.98 -15.03 -15.99
C GLU A 47 -1.88 -14.26 -17.32
N GLU A 48 -2.27 -14.87 -18.45
CA GLU A 48 -2.10 -14.26 -19.78
C GLU A 48 -3.04 -13.06 -20.05
N THR A 49 -4.17 -12.91 -19.39
CA THR A 49 -5.16 -11.88 -19.72
C THR A 49 -4.82 -10.48 -19.20
N GLY A 50 -3.96 -10.34 -18.21
CA GLY A 50 -3.55 -9.05 -17.65
C GLY A 50 -2.40 -8.35 -18.39
N ASP A 51 -1.49 -9.11 -18.96
CA ASP A 51 -0.28 -8.59 -19.63
C ASP A 51 -0.52 -8.17 -21.09
N GLU A 52 -1.52 -8.71 -21.75
CA GLU A 52 -1.89 -8.35 -23.13
C GLU A 52 -2.36 -6.88 -23.26
N MET A 53 -2.79 -6.25 -22.19
CA MET A 53 -3.24 -4.84 -22.18
C MET A 53 -2.12 -3.83 -21.91
N LYS A 54 -0.93 -4.27 -21.49
CA LYS A 54 0.19 -3.36 -21.20
C LYS A 54 0.88 -2.88 -22.48
N LEU A 55 1.20 -1.57 -22.49
CA LEU A 55 1.93 -0.93 -23.58
C LEU A 55 3.43 -1.22 -23.44
N THR A 56 3.91 -2.35 -24.01
CA THR A 56 5.31 -2.77 -23.93
C THR A 56 6.07 -2.60 -25.24
N SER A 57 5.38 -2.72 -26.38
CA SER A 57 6.01 -2.58 -27.70
C SER A 57 6.04 -1.13 -28.18
N ILE A 58 7.07 -0.79 -28.97
CA ILE A 58 7.19 0.55 -29.58
C ILE A 58 5.99 0.83 -30.48
N GLN A 59 5.41 -0.19 -31.12
CA GLN A 59 4.24 -0.01 -31.97
C GLN A 59 3.00 0.33 -31.15
N SER A 60 2.70 -0.42 -30.08
CA SER A 60 1.55 -0.14 -29.20
C SER A 60 1.64 1.24 -28.54
N ILE A 61 2.83 1.62 -28.08
CA ILE A 61 3.09 2.95 -27.53
C ILE A 61 2.87 4.05 -28.58
N THR A 62 3.28 3.80 -29.82
CA THR A 62 3.06 4.76 -30.93
C THR A 62 1.59 4.95 -31.23
N ASP A 63 0.85 3.83 -31.31
CA ASP A 63 -0.58 3.86 -31.57
C ASP A 63 -1.33 4.58 -30.43
N PHE A 64 -0.96 4.30 -29.18
CA PHE A 64 -1.45 5.02 -28.03
C PHE A 64 -1.16 6.53 -28.12
N MET A 65 0.08 6.94 -28.39
CA MET A 65 0.46 8.36 -28.51
C MET A 65 -0.29 9.07 -29.64
N THR A 66 -0.63 8.36 -30.69
CA THR A 66 -1.40 8.90 -31.84
C THR A 66 -2.87 9.09 -31.49
N CYS A 67 -3.47 8.10 -30.80
CA CYS A 67 -4.90 8.09 -30.49
C CYS A 67 -5.25 8.82 -29.21
N ALA A 68 -4.45 8.66 -28.16
CA ALA A 68 -4.75 9.10 -26.79
C ALA A 68 -3.67 10.02 -26.19
N GLY A 69 -2.62 10.35 -26.92
CA GLY A 69 -1.50 11.16 -26.37
C GLY A 69 -1.89 12.56 -25.87
N ARG A 70 -3.10 13.06 -26.24
CA ARG A 70 -3.61 14.34 -25.73
C ARG A 70 -4.15 14.25 -24.31
N THR A 71 -4.41 13.05 -23.79
CA THR A 71 -4.85 12.83 -22.40
C THR A 71 -3.70 12.91 -21.40
N LEU A 72 -2.45 12.81 -21.89
CA LEU A 72 -1.27 12.92 -21.07
C LEU A 72 -1.00 14.37 -20.64
N PRO A 73 -0.47 14.59 -19.43
CA PRO A 73 0.10 15.87 -19.04
C PRO A 73 1.11 16.38 -20.08
N ASP A 74 1.19 17.69 -20.28
CA ASP A 74 1.99 18.27 -21.35
C ASP A 74 3.48 17.92 -21.28
N ASN A 75 4.06 17.94 -20.07
CA ASN A 75 5.45 17.56 -19.85
C ASN A 75 5.68 16.07 -20.14
N ILE A 76 4.79 15.18 -19.71
CA ILE A 76 4.86 13.74 -19.98
C ILE A 76 4.71 13.46 -21.48
N ARG A 77 3.79 14.17 -22.15
CA ARG A 77 3.60 14.03 -23.60
C ARG A 77 4.85 14.45 -24.39
N LEU A 78 5.48 15.56 -24.00
CA LEU A 78 6.70 16.03 -24.63
C LEU A 78 7.87 15.06 -24.39
N TRP A 79 8.01 14.58 -23.16
CA TRP A 79 8.99 13.59 -22.77
C TRP A 79 8.80 12.28 -23.54
N ALA A 80 7.56 11.79 -23.66
CA ALA A 80 7.25 10.56 -24.39
C ALA A 80 7.62 10.64 -25.87
N ARG A 81 7.35 11.78 -26.53
CA ARG A 81 7.75 12.00 -27.91
C ARG A 81 9.28 11.93 -28.12
N ARG A 82 10.04 12.53 -27.19
CA ARG A 82 11.52 12.48 -27.24
C ARG A 82 12.04 11.05 -27.05
N ASN A 83 11.55 10.34 -26.04
CA ASN A 83 11.96 8.95 -25.79
C ASN A 83 11.53 8.01 -26.91
N LEU A 84 10.36 8.25 -27.53
CA LEU A 84 9.92 7.45 -28.69
C LEU A 84 10.83 7.66 -29.91
N ALA A 85 11.33 8.88 -30.13
CA ALA A 85 12.32 9.15 -31.17
C ALA A 85 13.63 8.40 -30.91
N VAL A 86 14.12 8.40 -29.66
CA VAL A 86 15.32 7.63 -29.24
C VAL A 86 15.09 6.13 -29.44
N ALA A 87 13.97 5.58 -28.96
CA ALA A 87 13.67 4.16 -29.05
C ALA A 87 13.57 3.63 -30.50
N ARG A 88 13.26 4.52 -31.44
CA ARG A 88 13.17 4.22 -32.90
C ARG A 88 14.45 4.49 -33.67
N SER A 89 15.38 5.23 -33.12
CA SER A 89 16.60 5.63 -33.81
C SER A 89 17.55 4.44 -33.98
N HIS A 90 18.07 4.25 -35.19
CA HIS A 90 19.14 3.28 -35.46
C HIS A 90 20.52 3.85 -35.20
N GLU A 91 20.64 5.17 -34.98
CA GLU A 91 21.92 5.85 -34.72
C GLU A 91 22.31 5.77 -33.22
N VAL A 92 21.36 5.41 -32.36
CA VAL A 92 21.54 5.30 -30.90
C VAL A 92 21.88 3.86 -30.50
N SER A 93 22.66 3.71 -29.42
CA SER A 93 23.09 2.39 -28.93
C SER A 93 21.88 1.48 -28.59
N PRO A 94 22.03 0.15 -28.74
CA PRO A 94 20.97 -0.78 -28.36
C PRO A 94 20.53 -0.67 -26.90
N GLU A 95 21.47 -0.32 -25.99
CA GLU A 95 21.19 -0.15 -24.58
C GLU A 95 20.33 1.09 -24.31
N GLU A 96 20.68 2.20 -24.94
CA GLU A 96 19.91 3.45 -24.81
C GLU A 96 18.48 3.29 -25.38
N ARG A 97 18.33 2.59 -26.49
CA ARG A 97 17.00 2.24 -27.04
C ARG A 97 16.17 1.39 -26.07
N ARG A 98 16.80 0.39 -25.45
CA ARG A 98 16.13 -0.46 -24.45
C ARG A 98 15.71 0.34 -23.21
N HIS A 99 16.56 1.24 -22.70
CA HIS A 99 16.22 2.13 -21.60
C HIS A 99 15.06 3.05 -21.96
N ALA A 100 15.07 3.65 -23.15
CA ALA A 100 14.00 4.52 -23.61
C ALA A 100 12.67 3.75 -23.74
N GLN A 101 12.68 2.53 -24.31
CA GLN A 101 11.50 1.68 -24.42
C GLN A 101 10.95 1.28 -23.05
N ARG A 102 11.81 0.83 -22.13
CA ARG A 102 11.38 0.47 -20.75
C ARG A 102 10.76 1.66 -20.04
N ALA A 103 11.37 2.83 -20.12
CA ALA A 103 10.85 4.03 -19.49
C ALA A 103 9.51 4.47 -20.10
N LEU A 104 9.37 4.36 -21.42
CA LEU A 104 8.10 4.61 -22.11
C LEU A 104 7.02 3.63 -21.64
N SER A 105 7.32 2.34 -21.56
CA SER A 105 6.39 1.34 -21.08
C SER A 105 5.90 1.68 -19.66
N ILE A 106 6.78 1.99 -18.73
CA ILE A 106 6.40 2.38 -17.37
C ILE A 106 5.47 3.60 -17.38
N MET A 107 5.86 4.69 -18.06
CA MET A 107 5.15 5.95 -18.02
C MET A 107 3.80 5.92 -18.76
N MET A 108 3.70 5.16 -19.85
CA MET A 108 2.48 5.07 -20.67
C MET A 108 1.43 4.13 -20.08
N ASN A 109 1.82 3.24 -19.19
CA ASN A 109 0.89 2.37 -18.46
C ASN A 109 0.32 3.04 -17.19
N ILE A 110 0.76 4.24 -16.83
CA ILE A 110 0.15 5.03 -15.75
C ILE A 110 -1.04 5.80 -16.33
N GLN A 111 -2.22 5.59 -15.75
CA GLN A 111 -3.40 6.38 -16.04
C GLN A 111 -3.28 7.75 -15.35
N TRP A 112 -3.07 8.80 -16.12
CA TRP A 112 -2.96 10.17 -15.62
C TRP A 112 -4.36 10.74 -15.37
N LYS A 113 -4.73 10.90 -14.11
CA LYS A 113 -6.03 11.43 -13.68
C LYS A 113 -5.94 12.90 -13.29
N SER A 114 -7.08 13.57 -13.30
CA SER A 114 -7.21 14.92 -12.73
C SER A 114 -7.12 14.86 -11.20
N ASN A 115 -6.86 16.00 -10.58
CA ASN A 115 -6.87 16.16 -9.13
C ASN A 115 -8.28 16.45 -8.55
N TYR A 116 -9.32 16.04 -9.26
CA TYR A 116 -10.69 16.11 -8.79
C TYR A 116 -11.11 14.77 -8.15
N PHE A 117 -11.56 14.82 -6.92
CA PHE A 117 -12.01 13.67 -6.15
C PHE A 117 -13.51 13.74 -5.92
N GLU A 118 -14.19 12.62 -6.15
CA GLU A 118 -15.62 12.51 -5.87
C GLU A 118 -15.90 12.59 -4.38
N ALA A 119 -17.12 13.00 -4.04
CA ALA A 119 -17.54 13.04 -2.66
C ALA A 119 -17.64 11.63 -2.06
N ILE A 120 -17.13 11.47 -0.85
CA ILE A 120 -17.11 10.23 -0.09
C ILE A 120 -18.28 10.27 0.90
N ASP A 121 -19.08 9.21 1.00
CA ASP A 121 -20.14 9.11 2.00
C ASP A 121 -19.52 9.06 3.41
N PRO A 122 -19.77 10.06 4.27
CA PRO A 122 -19.19 10.07 5.61
C PRO A 122 -19.70 8.92 6.49
N VAL A 123 -20.91 8.39 6.24
CA VAL A 123 -21.47 7.27 7.01
C VAL A 123 -20.74 5.98 6.65
N GLU A 124 -20.51 5.73 5.35
CA GLU A 124 -19.72 4.59 4.88
C GLU A 124 -18.29 4.68 5.39
N ALA A 125 -17.67 5.86 5.27
CA ALA A 125 -16.31 6.09 5.77
C ALA A 125 -16.17 5.81 7.27
N ARG A 126 -17.13 6.27 8.08
CA ARG A 126 -17.13 6.00 9.51
C ARG A 126 -17.31 4.52 9.81
N LYS A 127 -18.17 3.83 9.08
CA LYS A 127 -18.39 2.39 9.21
C LYS A 127 -17.10 1.61 8.95
N ILE A 128 -16.37 1.92 7.88
CA ILE A 128 -15.07 1.32 7.58
C ILE A 128 -14.09 1.51 8.74
N LEU A 129 -14.00 2.73 9.29
CA LEU A 129 -13.12 2.99 10.43
C LEU A 129 -13.52 2.21 11.69
N ASP A 130 -14.82 2.01 11.92
CA ASP A 130 -15.32 1.27 13.09
C ASP A 130 -15.12 -0.24 12.96
N GLU A 131 -15.11 -0.76 11.72
CA GLU A 131 -14.80 -2.16 11.42
C GLU A 131 -13.29 -2.47 11.59
N GLU A 132 -12.41 -1.55 11.17
CA GLU A 132 -10.96 -1.76 11.19
C GLU A 132 -10.31 -1.39 12.53
N LEU A 133 -10.90 -0.46 13.28
CA LEU A 133 -10.28 0.14 14.47
C LEU A 133 -11.21 0.06 15.68
N TYR A 134 -10.74 -0.58 16.74
CA TYR A 134 -11.43 -0.52 18.02
C TYR A 134 -11.05 0.77 18.77
N GLY A 135 -12.06 1.48 19.30
CA GLY A 135 -11.84 2.72 20.03
C GLY A 135 -11.25 3.84 19.17
N MET A 136 -10.24 4.52 19.66
CA MET A 136 -9.47 5.58 18.98
C MET A 136 -10.33 6.71 18.40
N GLU A 137 -11.37 7.15 19.11
CA GLU A 137 -12.36 8.13 18.63
C GLU A 137 -11.73 9.42 18.12
N LYS A 138 -10.66 9.92 18.78
CA LYS A 138 -9.95 11.14 18.34
C LYS A 138 -9.25 10.95 17.00
N VAL A 139 -8.70 9.75 16.76
CA VAL A 139 -8.03 9.39 15.50
C VAL A 139 -9.07 9.31 14.39
N LYS A 140 -10.17 8.59 14.63
CA LYS A 140 -11.28 8.48 13.69
C LYS A 140 -11.88 9.85 13.35
N GLN A 141 -12.10 10.69 14.36
CA GLN A 141 -12.58 12.06 14.14
C GLN A 141 -11.63 12.84 13.23
N ARG A 142 -10.31 12.78 13.45
CA ARG A 142 -9.33 13.50 12.64
C ARG A 142 -9.33 13.04 11.19
N ILE A 143 -9.47 11.74 10.96
CA ILE A 143 -9.62 11.18 9.62
C ILE A 143 -10.93 11.66 8.97
N MET A 144 -12.03 11.65 9.71
CA MET A 144 -13.32 12.16 9.21
C MET A 144 -13.28 13.64 8.85
N GLU A 145 -12.58 14.47 9.63
CA GLU A 145 -12.35 15.88 9.29
C GLU A 145 -11.63 16.03 7.94
N THR A 146 -10.62 15.19 7.68
CA THR A 146 -9.92 15.14 6.38
C THR A 146 -10.88 14.77 5.24
N ILE A 147 -11.73 13.77 5.43
CA ILE A 147 -12.72 13.34 4.43
C ILE A 147 -13.73 14.46 4.14
N ILE A 148 -14.24 15.13 5.17
CA ILE A 148 -15.15 16.26 5.00
C ILE A 148 -14.48 17.41 4.24
N GLN A 149 -13.19 17.67 4.48
CA GLN A 149 -12.43 18.65 3.73
C GLN A 149 -12.36 18.27 2.24
N ILE A 150 -12.03 17.01 1.93
CA ILE A 150 -12.00 16.51 0.54
C ILE A 150 -13.37 16.68 -0.11
N ASN A 151 -14.44 16.31 0.57
CA ASN A 151 -15.81 16.47 0.07
C ASN A 151 -16.19 17.92 -0.24
N ARG A 152 -15.62 18.86 0.50
CA ARG A 152 -15.89 20.30 0.29
C ARG A 152 -15.08 20.90 -0.83
N THR A 153 -13.82 20.48 -0.98
CA THR A 153 -12.86 21.08 -1.91
C THR A 153 -12.71 20.29 -3.20
N HIS A 154 -13.10 19.02 -3.22
CA HIS A 154 -12.84 18.04 -4.26
C HIS A 154 -11.34 17.87 -4.58
N THR A 155 -10.47 18.24 -3.63
CA THR A 155 -9.01 18.12 -3.73
C THR A 155 -8.44 17.46 -2.49
N LEU A 156 -7.29 16.82 -2.61
CA LEU A 156 -6.56 16.30 -1.46
C LEU A 156 -6.08 17.45 -0.56
N PRO A 157 -6.01 17.24 0.77
CA PRO A 157 -5.41 18.21 1.68
C PRO A 157 -3.95 18.49 1.32
N ALA A 158 -3.49 19.69 1.66
CA ALA A 158 -2.10 20.11 1.42
C ALA A 158 -1.07 19.32 2.27
N TYR A 159 -1.52 18.73 3.38
CA TYR A 159 -0.69 17.97 4.30
C TYR A 159 -1.09 16.50 4.27
N GLY A 160 -0.07 15.62 4.20
CA GLY A 160 -0.26 14.19 4.43
C GLY A 160 -0.63 13.88 5.88
N LEU A 161 -0.93 12.63 6.20
CA LEU A 161 -1.13 12.17 7.57
C LEU A 161 0.15 11.49 8.10
N LEU A 162 0.58 11.85 9.32
CA LEU A 162 1.63 11.14 10.04
C LEU A 162 1.07 10.51 11.30
N LEU A 163 1.03 9.18 11.34
CA LEU A 163 0.55 8.38 12.45
C LEU A 163 1.73 8.04 13.36
N VAL A 164 1.78 8.61 14.55
CA VAL A 164 2.88 8.42 15.50
C VAL A 164 2.39 7.65 16.72
N GLY A 165 3.07 6.59 17.10
CA GLY A 165 2.71 5.82 18.29
C GLY A 165 3.49 4.52 18.41
N PRO A 166 3.31 3.77 19.51
CA PRO A 166 4.02 2.51 19.72
C PRO A 166 3.83 1.49 18.59
N ALA A 167 4.76 0.56 18.49
CA ALA A 167 4.63 -0.55 17.54
C ALA A 167 3.39 -1.40 17.86
N GLY A 168 2.76 -1.98 16.85
CA GLY A 168 1.60 -2.85 17.03
C GLY A 168 0.28 -2.16 17.40
N THR A 169 0.19 -0.83 17.31
CA THR A 169 -1.06 -0.08 17.60
C THR A 169 -1.98 0.09 16.40
N GLY A 170 -1.73 -0.60 15.29
CA GLY A 170 -2.60 -0.58 14.11
C GLY A 170 -2.36 0.61 13.16
N LYS A 171 -1.22 1.30 13.24
CA LYS A 171 -0.92 2.46 12.36
C LYS A 171 -1.06 2.12 10.87
N SER A 172 -0.51 1.00 10.41
CA SER A 172 -0.62 0.57 9.02
C SER A 172 -2.07 0.22 8.65
N GLN A 173 -2.85 -0.39 9.55
CA GLN A 173 -4.27 -0.66 9.32
C GLN A 173 -5.07 0.64 9.13
N ILE A 174 -4.75 1.68 9.90
CA ILE A 174 -5.34 3.02 9.71
C ILE A 174 -5.04 3.55 8.31
N ALA A 175 -3.78 3.43 7.85
CA ALA A 175 -3.39 3.88 6.52
C ALA A 175 -4.14 3.14 5.40
N TYR A 176 -4.28 1.81 5.50
CA TYR A 176 -5.07 1.02 4.55
C TYR A 176 -6.57 1.36 4.60
N ALA A 177 -7.14 1.58 5.79
CA ALA A 177 -8.52 2.00 5.93
C ALA A 177 -8.77 3.34 5.22
N VAL A 178 -7.87 4.31 5.36
CA VAL A 178 -7.96 5.60 4.67
C VAL A 178 -7.88 5.43 3.15
N ALA A 179 -6.95 4.60 2.64
CA ALA A 179 -6.86 4.31 1.21
C ALA A 179 -8.15 3.70 0.66
N ARG A 180 -8.74 2.75 1.39
CA ARG A 180 -10.03 2.12 1.04
C ARG A 180 -11.19 3.12 1.04
N ILE A 181 -11.24 4.02 2.01
CA ILE A 181 -12.24 5.09 2.09
C ILE A 181 -12.12 6.06 0.91
N LEU A 182 -10.89 6.43 0.55
CA LEU A 182 -10.62 7.30 -0.59
C LEU A 182 -10.87 6.61 -1.95
N LYS A 183 -11.04 5.28 -1.96
CA LYS A 183 -11.19 4.46 -3.18
C LYS A 183 -10.04 4.67 -4.17
N LEU A 184 -8.83 4.85 -3.63
CA LEU A 184 -7.60 5.02 -4.39
C LEU A 184 -6.74 3.77 -4.28
N PRO A 185 -6.01 3.40 -5.34
CA PRO A 185 -4.95 2.42 -5.21
C PRO A 185 -3.91 2.91 -4.21
N TRP A 186 -3.22 2.01 -3.57
CA TRP A 186 -2.20 2.34 -2.60
C TRP A 186 -0.91 1.56 -2.87
N THR A 187 0.18 2.11 -2.43
CA THR A 187 1.49 1.47 -2.45
C THR A 187 2.23 1.74 -1.16
N THR A 188 3.16 0.86 -0.80
CA THR A 188 3.95 0.98 0.42
C THR A 188 5.41 1.29 0.12
N LEU A 189 6.01 2.10 0.97
CA LEU A 189 7.43 2.39 1.00
C LEU A 189 7.92 2.15 2.43
N ASP A 190 8.82 1.21 2.64
CA ASP A 190 9.42 0.93 3.93
C ASP A 190 10.76 1.65 4.06
N MET A 191 10.79 2.72 4.86
CA MET A 191 11.98 3.54 5.04
C MET A 191 13.07 2.84 5.83
N SER A 192 12.77 1.77 6.57
CA SER A 192 13.78 0.99 7.29
C SER A 192 14.71 0.21 6.37
N SER A 193 14.23 -0.14 5.18
CA SER A 193 15.00 -0.86 4.15
C SER A 193 15.84 0.03 3.23
N ILE A 194 15.61 1.37 3.28
CA ILE A 194 16.22 2.32 2.35
C ILE A 194 17.43 2.98 2.99
N ASN A 195 18.59 2.71 2.43
CA ASN A 195 19.87 3.23 2.92
C ASN A 195 20.50 4.28 2.01
N ASP A 196 20.05 4.39 0.76
CA ASP A 196 20.58 5.30 -0.25
C ASP A 196 19.46 6.06 -0.96
N PRO A 197 19.53 7.40 -1.06
CA PRO A 197 18.60 8.20 -1.83
C PRO A 197 18.39 7.74 -3.28
N GLU A 198 19.40 7.14 -3.92
CA GLU A 198 19.31 6.63 -5.28
C GLU A 198 18.30 5.48 -5.41
N GLN A 199 18.06 4.71 -4.35
CA GLN A 199 17.02 3.68 -4.35
C GLN A 199 15.65 4.28 -4.57
N LEU A 200 15.40 5.50 -4.07
CA LEU A 200 14.13 6.21 -4.24
C LEU A 200 14.03 6.92 -5.59
N THR A 201 15.14 7.54 -6.04
CA THR A 201 15.14 8.40 -7.23
C THR A 201 15.57 7.70 -8.50
N GLY A 202 16.03 6.45 -8.43
CA GLY A 202 16.57 5.72 -9.57
C GLY A 202 17.95 6.16 -9.98
N SER A 203 18.58 5.37 -10.84
CA SER A 203 19.93 5.58 -11.35
C SER A 203 19.93 6.20 -12.75
N SER A 204 20.96 7.02 -13.05
CA SER A 204 21.12 7.64 -14.36
C SER A 204 21.30 6.60 -15.47
N ARG A 205 20.65 6.80 -16.62
CA ARG A 205 20.74 5.92 -17.82
C ARG A 205 22.12 5.82 -18.45
N ILE A 206 23.09 6.58 -17.97
CA ILE A 206 24.50 6.45 -18.36
C ILE A 206 25.03 5.06 -18.00
N TYR A 207 24.48 4.44 -16.96
CA TYR A 207 24.88 3.11 -16.51
C TYR A 207 24.07 2.01 -17.23
N ALA A 208 24.75 0.96 -17.69
CA ALA A 208 24.09 -0.16 -18.40
C ALA A 208 23.02 -0.88 -17.57
N ASN A 209 23.20 -0.91 -16.25
CA ASN A 209 22.28 -1.52 -15.28
C ASN A 209 21.33 -0.50 -14.61
N ALA A 210 21.15 0.68 -15.22
CA ALA A 210 20.27 1.70 -14.70
C ALA A 210 18.82 1.19 -14.55
N LYS A 211 18.17 1.62 -13.47
CA LYS A 211 16.79 1.26 -13.15
C LYS A 211 16.04 2.45 -12.55
N PRO A 212 14.69 2.49 -12.70
CA PRO A 212 13.87 3.48 -12.03
C PRO A 212 13.98 3.35 -10.51
N GLY A 213 13.64 4.42 -9.80
CA GLY A 213 13.54 4.40 -8.36
C GLY A 213 12.26 3.72 -7.87
N ILE A 214 12.26 3.30 -6.59
CA ILE A 214 11.12 2.64 -5.96
C ILE A 214 9.84 3.50 -6.04
N ILE A 215 9.97 4.84 -5.94
CA ILE A 215 8.81 5.73 -6.09
C ILE A 215 8.17 5.58 -7.48
N MET A 216 8.99 5.53 -8.53
CA MET A 216 8.47 5.37 -9.89
C MET A 216 7.93 3.96 -10.15
N GLU A 217 8.56 2.95 -9.57
CA GLU A 217 8.04 1.57 -9.59
C GLU A 217 6.67 1.50 -8.89
N ALA A 218 6.49 2.20 -7.77
CA ALA A 218 5.23 2.31 -7.06
C ALA A 218 4.10 2.91 -7.92
N PHE A 219 4.36 3.98 -8.67
CA PHE A 219 3.40 4.51 -9.65
C PHE A 219 3.06 3.49 -10.75
N SER A 220 4.06 2.77 -11.23
CA SER A 220 3.86 1.75 -12.25
C SER A 220 3.01 0.58 -11.75
N MET A 221 3.22 0.14 -10.51
CA MET A 221 2.43 -0.92 -9.88
C MET A 221 1.00 -0.47 -9.60
N ALA A 222 0.81 0.76 -9.11
CA ALA A 222 -0.52 1.32 -8.89
C ALA A 222 -1.30 1.52 -10.20
N GLY A 223 -0.61 1.67 -11.34
CA GLY A 223 -1.21 1.92 -12.65
C GLY A 223 -1.92 3.26 -12.80
N GLU A 224 -1.94 4.10 -11.76
CA GLU A 224 -2.64 5.38 -11.70
C GLU A 224 -1.78 6.48 -11.10
N SER A 225 -2.04 7.75 -11.50
CA SER A 225 -1.36 8.91 -10.92
C SER A 225 -1.93 9.36 -9.57
N ASN A 226 -3.19 9.00 -9.30
CA ASN A 226 -3.87 9.31 -8.05
C ASN A 226 -3.82 8.08 -7.15
N LEU A 227 -3.02 8.14 -6.09
CA LEU A 227 -2.80 6.99 -5.19
C LEU A 227 -2.51 7.45 -3.76
N VAL A 228 -2.72 6.56 -2.83
CA VAL A 228 -2.24 6.70 -1.45
C VAL A 228 -0.84 6.12 -1.33
N PHE A 229 0.10 6.93 -0.88
CA PHE A 229 1.49 6.52 -0.68
C PHE A 229 1.73 6.27 0.81
N ILE A 230 1.80 5.00 1.20
CA ILE A 230 1.97 4.60 2.60
C ILE A 230 3.47 4.48 2.90
N ILE A 231 4.00 5.40 3.70
CA ILE A 231 5.41 5.49 4.06
C ILE A 231 5.57 4.90 5.46
N ASN A 232 6.01 3.65 5.52
CA ASN A 232 6.22 2.96 6.78
C ASN A 232 7.57 3.32 7.42
N GLU A 233 7.57 3.40 8.76
CA GLU A 233 8.76 3.59 9.59
C GLU A 233 9.60 4.80 9.20
N LEU A 234 8.94 5.94 8.96
CA LEU A 234 9.60 7.18 8.53
C LEU A 234 10.69 7.66 9.51
N ASP A 235 10.56 7.34 10.79
CA ASP A 235 11.55 7.59 11.85
C ASP A 235 12.81 6.70 11.74
N LYS A 236 12.76 5.63 10.93
CA LYS A 236 13.91 4.74 10.68
C LYS A 236 14.70 5.10 9.43
N ALA A 237 14.25 6.10 8.68
CA ALA A 237 15.02 6.61 7.56
C ALA A 237 16.43 6.94 8.04
N ALA A 238 17.38 6.09 7.70
CA ALA A 238 18.71 6.15 8.23
C ALA A 238 19.36 7.51 7.91
N SER A 239 19.82 8.19 8.92
CA SER A 239 20.79 9.26 8.76
C SER A 239 22.10 8.61 8.27
N GLY A 240 22.13 8.30 6.97
CA GLY A 240 23.23 7.57 6.35
C GLY A 240 24.53 8.34 6.51
N LYS A 241 25.57 7.64 6.91
CA LYS A 241 26.96 8.13 6.85
C LYS A 241 27.44 8.11 5.39
N GLY A 242 26.77 8.86 4.50
CA GLY A 242 27.12 8.81 3.08
C GLY A 242 26.43 9.89 2.25
N ASN A 243 25.60 9.47 1.31
CA ASN A 243 25.04 10.32 0.24
C ASN A 243 23.84 11.19 0.63
N GLY A 244 23.59 11.45 1.90
CA GLY A 244 22.43 12.23 2.39
C GLY A 244 21.37 11.38 3.08
N ASN A 245 20.30 12.03 3.56
CA ASN A 245 19.19 11.34 4.20
C ASN A 245 18.17 10.92 3.12
N PRO A 246 17.85 9.64 2.95
CA PRO A 246 16.84 9.19 2.00
C PRO A 246 15.47 9.87 2.19
N ALA A 247 15.10 10.22 3.43
CA ALA A 247 13.86 10.92 3.69
C ALA A 247 13.78 12.31 3.05
N ASP A 248 14.91 12.99 2.79
CA ASP A 248 14.91 14.31 2.16
C ASP A 248 14.43 14.26 0.70
N VAL A 249 14.57 13.12 0.03
CA VAL A 249 14.04 12.88 -1.31
C VAL A 249 12.51 13.00 -1.33
N LEU A 250 11.85 12.63 -0.22
CA LEU A 250 10.40 12.70 -0.11
C LEU A 250 9.87 14.13 -0.07
N LEU A 251 10.69 15.14 0.21
CA LEU A 251 10.24 16.53 0.35
C LEU A 251 9.53 17.03 -0.93
N THR A 252 10.06 16.72 -2.11
CA THR A 252 9.45 17.12 -3.37
C THR A 252 8.13 16.39 -3.65
N LEU A 253 8.05 15.11 -3.28
CA LEU A 253 6.82 14.32 -3.35
C LEU A 253 5.75 14.89 -2.41
N LEU A 254 6.14 15.24 -1.18
CA LEU A 254 5.24 15.75 -0.14
C LEU A 254 4.73 17.18 -0.43
N ASP A 255 5.49 17.97 -1.16
CA ASP A 255 5.09 19.32 -1.56
C ASP A 255 4.09 19.33 -2.74
N ASN A 256 3.77 18.19 -3.33
CA ASN A 256 2.92 18.06 -4.52
C ASN A 256 3.38 18.92 -5.71
N LEU A 257 4.68 19.25 -5.76
CA LEU A 257 5.28 20.04 -6.83
C LEU A 257 5.79 19.20 -8.00
N GLY A 258 5.70 17.89 -7.86
CA GLY A 258 6.25 16.91 -8.78
C GLY A 258 7.50 16.25 -8.23
N PHE A 259 7.76 15.04 -8.70
CA PHE A 259 8.91 14.21 -8.33
C PHE A 259 9.78 13.94 -9.56
N THR A 260 11.08 14.09 -9.44
CA THR A 260 12.01 13.80 -10.53
C THR A 260 12.74 12.49 -10.26
N ASP A 261 12.52 11.51 -11.13
CA ASP A 261 13.24 10.25 -11.13
C ASP A 261 14.43 10.36 -12.11
N ASN A 262 15.61 9.94 -11.68
CA ASN A 262 16.85 10.05 -12.47
C ASN A 262 16.85 9.13 -13.69
N TYR A 263 16.18 7.97 -13.59
CA TYR A 263 16.02 7.06 -14.72
C TYR A 263 15.02 7.59 -15.74
N MET A 264 13.92 8.18 -15.29
CA MET A 264 12.91 8.75 -16.18
C MET A 264 13.40 10.05 -16.82
N GLU A 265 14.29 10.82 -16.15
CA GLU A 265 14.73 12.15 -16.60
C GLU A 265 13.53 13.08 -16.87
N CYS A 266 12.50 12.94 -16.04
CA CYS A 266 11.25 13.66 -16.17
C CYS A 266 10.67 13.98 -14.80
N MET A 267 10.08 15.15 -14.67
CA MET A 267 9.29 15.48 -13.50
C MET A 267 7.90 14.83 -13.62
N VAL A 268 7.60 13.93 -12.71
CA VAL A 268 6.32 13.22 -12.59
C VAL A 268 5.37 14.05 -11.75
N PRO A 269 4.15 14.38 -12.23
CA PRO A 269 3.16 15.09 -11.43
C PRO A 269 2.74 14.28 -10.21
N THR A 270 2.67 14.92 -9.03
CA THR A 270 2.33 14.26 -7.74
C THR A 270 1.09 14.85 -7.09
N VAL A 271 0.34 15.70 -7.77
CA VAL A 271 -0.84 16.39 -7.21
C VAL A 271 -1.94 15.44 -6.73
N GLY A 272 -2.03 14.26 -7.34
CA GLY A 272 -2.98 13.20 -6.97
C GLY A 272 -2.46 12.22 -5.92
N VAL A 273 -1.28 12.44 -5.35
CA VAL A 273 -0.67 11.57 -4.34
C VAL A 273 -1.07 12.02 -2.95
N TYR A 274 -1.63 11.10 -2.16
CA TYR A 274 -1.92 11.36 -0.74
C TYR A 274 -0.95 10.57 0.14
N PRO A 275 0.04 11.23 0.77
CA PRO A 275 1.00 10.54 1.62
C PRO A 275 0.43 10.27 3.01
N ILE A 276 0.56 9.04 3.47
CA ILE A 276 0.27 8.62 4.85
C ILE A 276 1.53 7.96 5.40
N ALA A 277 2.15 8.58 6.40
CA ALA A 277 3.35 8.03 7.01
C ALA A 277 3.07 7.42 8.38
N THR A 278 3.87 6.42 8.75
CA THR A 278 3.88 5.85 10.10
C THR A 278 5.24 6.06 10.75
N ALA A 279 5.25 6.28 12.06
CA ALA A 279 6.46 6.41 12.85
C ALA A 279 6.21 5.91 14.28
N ASN A 280 7.26 5.46 14.95
CA ASN A 280 7.19 5.15 16.37
C ASN A 280 7.55 6.37 17.22
N ASN A 281 8.48 7.21 16.73
CA ASN A 281 8.94 8.39 17.44
C ASN A 281 9.11 9.58 16.48
N LYS A 282 8.39 10.67 16.72
CA LYS A 282 8.50 11.89 15.91
C LYS A 282 9.80 12.67 16.09
N ALA A 283 10.54 12.44 17.19
CA ALA A 283 11.79 13.15 17.44
C ALA A 283 12.92 12.75 16.46
N ASP A 284 12.79 11.57 15.83
CA ASP A 284 13.77 11.06 14.89
C ASP A 284 13.49 11.51 13.43
N ILE A 285 12.40 12.29 13.22
CA ILE A 285 12.03 12.83 11.92
C ILE A 285 12.44 14.29 11.81
N SER A 286 13.03 14.67 10.67
CA SER A 286 13.49 16.05 10.45
C SER A 286 12.34 17.05 10.42
N ALA A 287 12.57 18.27 10.94
CA ALA A 287 11.55 19.32 11.00
C ALA A 287 10.96 19.69 9.61
N PRO A 288 11.73 19.73 8.50
CA PRO A 288 11.17 19.96 7.17
C PRO A 288 10.15 18.91 6.76
N ILE A 289 10.36 17.64 7.09
CA ILE A 289 9.41 16.55 6.78
C ILE A 289 8.19 16.66 7.68
N LEU A 290 8.38 16.84 9.00
CA LEU A 290 7.27 16.98 9.94
C LEU A 290 6.32 18.13 9.56
N SER A 291 6.84 19.23 9.01
CA SER A 291 6.01 20.37 8.61
C SER A 291 5.05 20.09 7.46
N ARG A 292 5.21 18.97 6.75
CA ARG A 292 4.38 18.54 5.62
C ARG A 292 3.31 17.54 5.99
N PHE A 293 3.22 17.20 7.27
CA PHE A 293 2.25 16.24 7.77
C PHE A 293 1.35 16.84 8.85
N ALA A 294 0.09 16.44 8.82
CA ALA A 294 -0.80 16.54 9.96
C ALA A 294 -0.51 15.35 10.89
N VAL A 295 0.08 15.63 12.04
CA VAL A 295 0.50 14.60 13.00
C VAL A 295 -0.71 14.14 13.83
N ILE A 296 -0.90 12.82 13.90
CA ILE A 296 -1.90 12.14 14.72
C ILE A 296 -1.16 11.22 15.69
N ASP A 297 -1.21 11.54 16.98
CA ASP A 297 -0.65 10.68 18.02
C ASP A 297 -1.61 9.50 18.28
N ILE A 298 -1.11 8.28 18.11
CA ILE A 298 -1.82 7.03 18.33
C ILE A 298 -1.47 6.53 19.74
N PRO A 299 -2.42 6.50 20.67
CA PRO A 299 -2.15 6.01 22.01
C PRO A 299 -1.95 4.49 22.02
N ASP A 300 -1.29 3.97 23.06
CA ASP A 300 -1.31 2.54 23.32
C ASP A 300 -2.67 2.12 23.89
N TYR A 301 -2.96 0.85 23.77
CA TYR A 301 -4.20 0.25 24.28
C TYR A 301 -4.09 -0.03 25.78
N THR A 302 -5.17 0.24 26.49
CA THR A 302 -5.34 -0.19 27.88
C THR A 302 -5.55 -1.70 27.96
N SER A 303 -5.37 -2.29 29.14
CA SER A 303 -5.60 -3.73 29.33
C SER A 303 -7.03 -4.15 28.98
N GLU A 304 -8.02 -3.30 29.28
CA GLU A 304 -9.43 -3.57 28.94
C GLU A 304 -9.67 -3.52 27.42
N GLU A 305 -9.05 -2.56 26.72
CA GLU A 305 -9.12 -2.50 25.25
C GLU A 305 -8.41 -3.70 24.63
N LYS A 306 -7.26 -4.13 25.14
CA LYS A 306 -6.53 -5.32 24.71
C LYS A 306 -7.39 -6.59 24.81
N LYS A 307 -8.16 -6.76 25.91
CA LYS A 307 -9.10 -7.88 26.06
C LYS A 307 -10.16 -7.87 24.96
N ILE A 308 -10.76 -6.71 24.70
CA ILE A 308 -11.80 -6.58 23.69
C ILE A 308 -11.24 -6.82 22.29
N ILE A 309 -10.07 -6.26 21.99
CA ILE A 309 -9.42 -6.45 20.69
C ILE A 309 -9.06 -7.91 20.47
N PHE A 310 -8.49 -8.57 21.49
CA PHE A 310 -8.17 -9.99 21.39
C PHE A 310 -9.40 -10.85 21.12
N SER A 311 -10.47 -10.67 21.91
CA SER A 311 -11.66 -11.52 21.83
C SER A 311 -12.53 -11.27 20.60
N ARG A 312 -12.61 -10.01 20.12
CA ARG A 312 -13.51 -9.64 19.03
C ARG A 312 -12.84 -9.55 17.66
N PHE A 313 -11.52 -9.32 17.62
CA PHE A 313 -10.81 -9.11 16.36
C PHE A 313 -9.68 -10.12 16.14
N ALA A 314 -8.69 -10.20 17.05
CA ALA A 314 -7.51 -11.02 16.82
C ALA A 314 -7.84 -12.52 16.77
N LEU A 315 -8.45 -13.06 17.82
CA LEU A 315 -8.77 -14.49 17.89
C LEU A 315 -9.72 -14.94 16.78
N PRO A 316 -10.87 -14.29 16.50
CA PRO A 316 -11.76 -14.70 15.41
C PRO A 316 -11.10 -14.65 14.03
N LYS A 317 -10.25 -13.66 13.76
CA LYS A 317 -9.49 -13.54 12.50
C LYS A 317 -8.54 -14.74 12.34
N VAL A 318 -7.81 -15.10 13.39
CA VAL A 318 -6.89 -16.23 13.38
C VAL A 318 -7.63 -17.55 13.20
N LEU A 319 -8.73 -17.78 13.96
CA LEU A 319 -9.53 -19.00 13.85
C LEU A 319 -10.05 -19.22 12.43
N LYS A 320 -10.56 -18.15 11.80
CA LYS A 320 -11.02 -18.21 10.41
C LYS A 320 -9.89 -18.57 9.44
N ARG A 321 -8.68 -17.99 9.61
CA ARG A 321 -7.53 -18.26 8.76
C ARG A 321 -7.04 -19.70 8.87
N ILE A 322 -7.06 -20.27 10.08
CA ILE A 322 -6.61 -21.66 10.34
C ILE A 322 -7.69 -22.69 10.00
N GLY A 323 -8.93 -22.24 9.71
CA GLY A 323 -10.04 -23.13 9.38
C GLY A 323 -10.78 -23.70 10.58
N LEU A 324 -10.58 -23.16 11.78
CA LEU A 324 -11.33 -23.55 12.98
C LEU A 324 -12.71 -22.89 13.00
N HIS A 325 -13.74 -23.68 13.34
CA HIS A 325 -15.10 -23.20 13.48
C HIS A 325 -15.36 -22.55 14.83
N GLN A 326 -16.42 -21.74 14.89
CA GLN A 326 -16.82 -21.08 16.12
C GLN A 326 -17.25 -22.14 17.17
N GLY A 327 -16.59 -22.12 18.34
CA GLY A 327 -16.82 -23.09 19.43
C GLY A 327 -15.80 -24.22 19.54
N GLU A 328 -14.97 -24.43 18.51
CA GLU A 328 -13.87 -25.43 18.59
C GLU A 328 -12.70 -24.95 19.45
N CYS A 329 -12.45 -23.64 19.46
CA CYS A 329 -11.46 -23.02 20.33
C CYS A 329 -12.16 -21.92 21.16
N VAL A 330 -12.23 -22.12 22.46
CA VAL A 330 -12.90 -21.21 23.41
C VAL A 330 -11.89 -20.71 24.44
N VAL A 331 -11.82 -19.41 24.63
CA VAL A 331 -11.03 -18.77 25.69
C VAL A 331 -12.00 -18.26 26.75
N THR A 332 -11.84 -18.71 27.98
CA THR A 332 -12.66 -18.25 29.11
C THR A 332 -12.29 -16.84 29.54
N GLU A 333 -13.11 -16.17 30.36
CA GLU A 333 -12.83 -14.81 30.81
C GLU A 333 -11.55 -14.75 31.68
N ASP A 334 -11.33 -15.71 32.55
CA ASP A 334 -10.12 -15.84 33.33
C ASP A 334 -8.89 -16.22 32.48
N GLY A 335 -9.08 -17.00 31.42
CA GLY A 335 -8.05 -17.27 30.40
C GLY A 335 -7.65 -16.02 29.65
N LEU A 336 -8.62 -15.20 29.25
CA LEU A 336 -8.39 -13.91 28.61
C LEU A 336 -7.63 -12.93 29.53
N ASP A 337 -7.98 -12.90 30.83
CA ASP A 337 -7.27 -12.11 31.83
C ASP A 337 -5.80 -12.57 31.96
N ALA A 338 -5.57 -13.86 31.96
CA ALA A 338 -4.21 -14.41 32.02
C ALA A 338 -3.38 -14.05 30.78
N ILE A 339 -3.97 -14.07 29.58
CA ILE A 339 -3.30 -13.65 28.34
C ILE A 339 -2.92 -12.16 28.43
N VAL A 340 -3.86 -11.29 28.76
CA VAL A 340 -3.59 -9.85 28.82
C VAL A 340 -2.58 -9.49 29.91
N GLU A 341 -2.63 -10.17 31.06
CA GLU A 341 -1.65 -9.99 32.13
C GLU A 341 -0.24 -10.40 31.70
N GLN A 342 -0.10 -11.49 30.90
CA GLN A 342 1.18 -11.93 30.35
C GLN A 342 1.83 -10.84 29.46
N PHE A 343 1.01 -10.14 28.67
CA PHE A 343 1.47 -9.13 27.72
C PHE A 343 1.16 -7.68 28.12
N LYS A 344 0.94 -7.43 29.41
CA LYS A 344 0.62 -6.09 29.91
C LYS A 344 1.74 -5.05 29.72
N HIS A 345 2.99 -5.51 29.68
CA HIS A 345 4.17 -4.64 29.54
C HIS A 345 4.59 -4.42 28.08
N THR A 346 3.99 -5.12 27.14
CA THR A 346 4.26 -4.95 25.71
C THR A 346 3.29 -3.93 25.10
N SER A 347 3.82 -3.08 24.22
CA SER A 347 3.01 -2.10 23.52
C SER A 347 2.24 -2.70 22.35
N GLY A 348 1.06 -2.17 22.10
CA GLY A 348 0.21 -2.60 20.98
C GLY A 348 -0.43 -3.97 21.19
N ILE A 349 -0.78 -4.62 20.08
CA ILE A 349 -1.50 -5.91 20.06
C ILE A 349 -0.75 -7.03 19.33
N ARG A 350 0.45 -6.79 18.79
CA ARG A 350 1.19 -7.79 18.00
C ARG A 350 1.44 -9.08 18.78
N ASP A 351 1.84 -8.97 20.06
CA ASP A 351 2.08 -10.14 20.90
C ASP A 351 0.78 -10.87 21.24
N LEU A 352 -0.34 -10.15 21.32
CA LEU A 352 -1.66 -10.74 21.49
C LEU A 352 -2.12 -11.48 20.22
N GLU A 353 -1.81 -10.98 19.03
CA GLU A 353 -2.07 -11.68 17.77
C GLU A 353 -1.25 -12.97 17.69
N GLN A 354 0.04 -12.93 18.05
CA GLN A 354 0.87 -14.14 18.17
C GLN A 354 0.34 -15.13 19.22
N ALA A 355 -0.16 -14.62 20.34
CA ALA A 355 -0.80 -15.46 21.35
C ALA A 355 -2.08 -16.13 20.81
N ALA A 356 -2.89 -15.40 20.03
CA ALA A 356 -4.06 -15.98 19.37
C ALA A 356 -3.67 -17.09 18.38
N GLU A 357 -2.60 -16.90 17.61
CA GLU A 357 -2.07 -17.93 16.70
C GLU A 357 -1.62 -19.17 17.44
N HIS A 358 -0.88 -19.01 18.54
CA HIS A 358 -0.40 -20.12 19.33
C HIS A 358 -1.55 -20.90 19.98
N LEU A 359 -2.57 -20.22 20.51
CA LEU A 359 -3.77 -20.84 21.04
C LEU A 359 -4.53 -21.63 19.96
N ALA A 360 -4.74 -21.01 18.81
CA ALA A 360 -5.47 -21.62 17.70
C ALA A 360 -4.71 -22.84 17.13
N ALA A 361 -3.39 -22.74 16.97
CA ALA A 361 -2.56 -23.87 16.52
C ALA A 361 -2.58 -25.03 17.52
N ASN A 362 -2.53 -24.73 18.83
CA ASN A 362 -2.64 -25.76 19.87
C ASN A 362 -4.02 -26.41 19.89
N ALA A 363 -5.10 -25.62 19.73
CA ALA A 363 -6.45 -26.15 19.63
C ALA A 363 -6.60 -27.08 18.41
N LEU A 364 -6.12 -26.63 17.23
CA LEU A 364 -6.15 -27.45 16.02
C LEU A 364 -5.40 -28.75 16.20
N TYR A 365 -4.21 -28.72 16.79
CA TYR A 365 -3.43 -29.94 17.08
C TYR A 365 -4.23 -30.94 17.96
N GLN A 366 -4.84 -30.48 19.06
CA GLN A 366 -5.63 -31.35 19.94
C GLN A 366 -6.88 -31.92 19.24
N ILE A 367 -7.53 -31.13 18.39
CA ILE A 367 -8.71 -31.58 17.64
C ILE A 367 -8.33 -32.64 16.62
N GLU A 368 -7.27 -32.43 15.84
CA GLU A 368 -6.88 -33.32 14.76
C GLU A 368 -6.14 -34.58 15.25
N VAL A 369 -5.28 -34.45 16.27
CA VAL A 369 -4.43 -35.54 16.76
C VAL A 369 -5.06 -36.28 17.94
N ASP A 370 -5.61 -35.56 18.91
CA ASP A 370 -6.20 -36.12 20.11
C ASP A 370 -7.71 -36.42 19.96
N HIS A 371 -8.30 -36.01 18.81
CA HIS A 371 -9.71 -36.20 18.43
C HIS A 371 -10.69 -35.63 19.46
N VAL A 372 -10.35 -34.49 20.07
CA VAL A 372 -11.27 -33.80 20.98
C VAL A 372 -12.21 -32.89 20.14
N PRO A 373 -13.49 -32.71 20.51
CA PRO A 373 -14.44 -31.94 19.75
C PRO A 373 -14.23 -30.41 19.89
N SER A 374 -13.60 -29.98 20.97
CA SER A 374 -13.28 -28.55 21.23
C SER A 374 -12.23 -28.44 22.33
N VAL A 375 -11.52 -27.33 22.34
CA VAL A 375 -10.51 -26.99 23.34
C VAL A 375 -10.90 -25.69 24.05
N THR A 376 -10.85 -25.75 25.39
CA THR A 376 -11.13 -24.58 26.24
C THR A 376 -9.86 -24.14 26.96
N PHE A 377 -9.51 -22.88 26.82
CA PHE A 377 -8.35 -22.27 27.46
C PHE A 377 -8.82 -21.40 28.66
N ASP A 378 -8.61 -21.92 29.85
CA ASP A 378 -8.72 -21.22 31.13
C ASP A 378 -7.37 -20.61 31.55
N ALA A 379 -7.33 -19.93 32.68
CA ALA A 379 -6.13 -19.29 33.18
C ALA A 379 -4.96 -20.28 33.44
N GLU A 380 -5.25 -21.53 33.78
CA GLU A 380 -4.23 -22.57 34.04
C GLU A 380 -3.65 -23.10 32.73
N ASN A 381 -4.49 -23.39 31.74
CA ASN A 381 -4.08 -23.86 30.43
C ASN A 381 -3.30 -22.80 29.67
N VAL A 382 -3.74 -21.54 29.74
CA VAL A 382 -3.01 -20.40 29.17
C VAL A 382 -1.61 -20.27 29.77
N LYS A 383 -1.49 -20.31 31.11
CA LYS A 383 -0.17 -20.26 31.77
C LYS A 383 0.73 -21.42 31.38
N LYS A 384 0.21 -22.62 31.21
CA LYS A 384 1.00 -23.79 30.78
C LYS A 384 1.48 -23.63 29.32
N LEU A 385 0.69 -23.00 28.46
CA LEU A 385 1.00 -22.86 27.05
C LEU A 385 2.07 -21.79 26.79
N PHE A 386 2.11 -20.72 27.61
CA PHE A 386 3.03 -19.59 27.44
C PHE A 386 4.25 -19.61 28.40
N VAL A 387 4.46 -20.68 29.13
CA VAL A 387 5.70 -20.98 29.87
C VAL A 387 6.64 -21.75 28.95
#